data_28eb21e3aa4e2d3b89680f94f3f1e52a
#
_entry.id   28eb21e3aa4e2d3b89680f94f3f1e52a
#
_cell.length_a   1.000
_cell.length_b   1.000
_cell.length_c   1.000
_cell.angle_alpha   90.00
_cell.angle_beta   90.00
_cell.angle_gamma   90.00
#
_symmetry.space_group_name_H-M   'P 1'
#
loop_
_entity.id
_entity.type
_entity.pdbx_description
1 polymer ?
#
loop_
_entity_poly.entity_id
_entity_poly.type
_entity_poly.pdbx_seq_one_letter_code
_entity_poly.pdbx_strand_id
1 'polypeptide(L)'
;MNKIAVVLILLLSSVLLAETQEEVYYQALKAEEAGDVSGSLSLFERAIDIGGEYTDEIREIVNEYYDALGISRDGSSVSFRLQGDVGGYALRYDDFSASDSSARYGGDAFLTLNAFLDWNVGDWIHSFGLSFAMDRIFADNVPVLDTCTWMLVPGIEYSLVGTSLMLDVGMEYNIYDMDKFEPAAFLWFEFDAKRFEKQRIGAAIWGYTRWGGNTTAAVYATWHRTVPLGLNGQVYAGVKYEADSLADVIGYVDKLSEDCERNEFGMCVDGSMPPGTMPPFTDFWGECVRDHGEEVCADSRNGILQSYMDAAYADWLEQMAQAETSDVEMEYRMSRWIGPTVRSKISYRFRNRLSLESKMNLLYAFLVDGASNEYEKMRKFSVSWGLSLGWNPNMFTFYVGFEQLYLHYWLPNSLKNYFPDNSLVNEVKLGVKFDI
;
A
#
# COMPACT_ATOMS: atom_id res chain seq x y z
N MET A 1 10.70 33.64 -0.56
CA MET A 1 10.39 32.96 -1.84
C MET A 1 9.74 31.64 -1.50
N ASN A 2 8.52 31.41 -1.96
CA ASN A 2 7.75 30.19 -1.65
C ASN A 2 8.45 28.96 -2.22
N LYS A 3 8.72 27.95 -1.38
CA LYS A 3 9.33 26.67 -1.78
C LYS A 3 8.58 26.01 -2.96
N ILE A 4 7.28 26.24 -3.07
CA ILE A 4 6.43 25.81 -4.19
C ILE A 4 6.83 26.49 -5.51
N ALA A 5 7.20 27.76 -5.49
CA ALA A 5 7.64 28.49 -6.69
C ALA A 5 8.98 27.96 -7.23
N VAL A 6 9.88 27.53 -6.35
CA VAL A 6 11.16 26.90 -6.75
C VAL A 6 10.92 25.53 -7.39
N VAL A 7 10.02 24.72 -6.84
CA VAL A 7 9.64 23.41 -7.42
C VAL A 7 8.94 23.60 -8.76
N LEU A 8 8.05 24.59 -8.88
CA LEU A 8 7.39 24.92 -10.16
C LEU A 8 8.38 25.43 -11.22
N ILE A 9 9.35 26.25 -10.84
CA ILE A 9 10.40 26.74 -11.75
C ILE A 9 11.32 25.59 -12.17
N LEU A 10 11.67 24.67 -11.27
CA LEU A 10 12.44 23.46 -11.60
C LEU A 10 11.66 22.52 -12.53
N LEU A 11 10.35 22.34 -12.30
CA LEU A 11 9.48 21.58 -13.19
C LEU A 11 9.30 22.25 -14.56
N LEU A 12 9.16 23.57 -14.62
CA LEU A 12 9.06 24.32 -15.87
C LEU A 12 10.40 24.36 -16.63
N SER A 13 11.53 24.45 -15.95
CA SER A 13 12.84 24.41 -16.61
C SER A 13 13.18 23.01 -17.14
N SER A 14 12.65 21.93 -16.53
CA SER A 14 12.83 20.58 -17.04
C SER A 14 12.02 20.28 -18.31
N VAL A 15 10.87 20.92 -18.49
CA VAL A 15 10.04 20.83 -19.70
C VAL A 15 10.76 21.41 -20.93
N LEU A 16 11.66 22.38 -20.74
CA LEU A 16 12.46 23.00 -21.82
C LEU A 16 13.64 22.16 -22.31
N LEU A 17 13.95 21.04 -21.61
CA LEU A 17 15.09 20.16 -21.93
C LEU A 17 14.64 18.78 -22.49
N ALA A 18 13.35 18.57 -22.70
CA ALA A 18 12.87 17.30 -23.23
C ALA A 18 13.16 17.18 -24.72
N GLU A 19 13.67 16.02 -25.13
CA GLU A 19 13.83 15.70 -26.55
C GLU A 19 12.47 15.60 -27.22
N THR A 20 12.35 16.17 -28.41
CA THR A 20 11.15 15.99 -29.24
C THR A 20 11.23 14.68 -30.03
N GLN A 21 10.10 14.13 -30.45
CA GLN A 21 10.07 12.97 -31.33
C GLN A 21 10.92 13.22 -32.57
N GLU A 22 10.79 14.41 -33.17
CA GLU A 22 11.51 14.81 -34.37
C GLU A 22 13.03 14.79 -34.17
N GLU A 23 13.53 15.32 -33.04
CA GLU A 23 14.98 15.29 -32.73
C GLU A 23 15.51 13.85 -32.60
N VAL A 24 14.76 12.97 -31.90
CA VAL A 24 15.17 11.57 -31.72
C VAL A 24 15.06 10.80 -33.02
N TYR A 25 14.04 11.08 -33.84
CA TYR A 25 13.87 10.51 -35.19
C TYR A 25 15.05 10.87 -36.08
N TYR A 26 15.48 12.13 -36.14
CA TYR A 26 16.67 12.53 -36.90
C TYR A 26 17.97 11.93 -36.37
N GLN A 27 18.08 11.71 -35.05
CA GLN A 27 19.22 10.99 -34.46
C GLN A 27 19.23 9.52 -34.91
N ALA A 28 18.05 8.89 -34.98
CA ALA A 28 17.92 7.52 -35.48
C ALA A 28 18.36 7.37 -36.94
N LEU A 29 17.88 8.26 -37.80
CA LEU A 29 18.28 8.29 -39.22
C LEU A 29 19.79 8.49 -39.39
N LYS A 30 20.39 9.35 -38.56
CA LYS A 30 21.84 9.59 -38.59
C LYS A 30 22.64 8.39 -38.09
N ALA A 31 22.14 7.63 -37.11
CA ALA A 31 22.74 6.38 -36.66
C ALA A 31 22.65 5.30 -37.75
N GLU A 32 21.53 5.26 -38.48
CA GLU A 32 21.32 4.38 -39.61
C GLU A 32 22.34 4.66 -40.75
N GLU A 33 22.46 5.94 -41.14
CA GLU A 33 23.44 6.37 -42.15
C GLU A 33 24.89 6.01 -41.75
N ALA A 34 25.19 6.00 -40.45
CA ALA A 34 26.48 5.57 -39.90
C ALA A 34 26.66 4.06 -39.84
N GLY A 35 25.63 3.27 -40.19
CA GLY A 35 25.65 1.82 -40.14
C GLY A 35 25.49 1.22 -38.74
N ASP A 36 25.09 2.03 -37.75
CA ASP A 36 24.76 1.57 -36.38
C ASP A 36 23.29 1.13 -36.33
N VAL A 37 23.03 -0.07 -36.85
CA VAL A 37 21.69 -0.67 -36.93
C VAL A 37 21.05 -0.80 -35.54
N SER A 38 21.81 -1.23 -34.53
CA SER A 38 21.31 -1.40 -33.18
C SER A 38 20.98 -0.07 -32.51
N GLY A 39 21.85 0.91 -32.69
CA GLY A 39 21.62 2.26 -32.18
C GLY A 39 20.44 2.98 -32.85
N SER A 40 20.31 2.82 -34.19
CA SER A 40 19.18 3.40 -34.93
C SER A 40 17.85 2.82 -34.50
N LEU A 41 17.75 1.48 -34.37
CA LEU A 41 16.54 0.79 -33.94
C LEU A 41 16.10 1.25 -32.54
N SER A 42 17.05 1.31 -31.59
CA SER A 42 16.76 1.80 -30.23
C SER A 42 16.30 3.26 -30.19
N LEU A 43 16.80 4.12 -31.08
CA LEU A 43 16.36 5.49 -31.21
C LEU A 43 14.99 5.61 -31.89
N PHE A 44 14.68 4.78 -32.89
CA PHE A 44 13.36 4.73 -33.49
C PHE A 44 12.30 4.27 -32.49
N GLU A 45 12.55 3.22 -31.70
CA GLU A 45 11.66 2.78 -30.65
C GLU A 45 11.44 3.88 -29.60
N ARG A 46 12.50 4.59 -29.20
CA ARG A 46 12.41 5.73 -28.31
C ARG A 46 11.58 6.88 -28.90
N ALA A 47 11.68 7.13 -30.20
CA ALA A 47 10.86 8.12 -30.88
C ALA A 47 9.38 7.74 -30.90
N ILE A 48 9.05 6.45 -31.05
CA ILE A 48 7.68 5.91 -30.92
C ILE A 48 7.17 6.16 -29.49
N ASP A 49 7.97 5.89 -28.46
CA ASP A 49 7.61 6.09 -27.05
C ASP A 49 7.34 7.56 -26.71
N ILE A 50 8.07 8.49 -27.34
CA ILE A 50 7.84 9.94 -27.18
C ILE A 50 6.50 10.32 -27.80
N GLY A 51 6.13 9.70 -28.92
CA GLY A 51 4.90 9.99 -29.66
C GLY A 51 4.92 11.34 -30.36
N GLY A 52 4.24 11.44 -31.50
CA GLY A 52 4.15 12.66 -32.29
C GLY A 52 3.68 12.40 -33.72
N GLU A 53 3.95 13.35 -34.62
CA GLU A 53 3.49 13.32 -35.99
C GLU A 53 4.10 12.17 -36.81
N TYR A 54 5.33 11.77 -36.51
CA TYR A 54 6.08 10.74 -37.23
C TYR A 54 5.88 9.32 -36.67
N THR A 55 4.98 9.12 -35.70
CA THR A 55 4.85 7.83 -34.99
C THR A 55 4.52 6.67 -35.93
N ASP A 56 3.64 6.88 -36.92
CA ASP A 56 3.22 5.81 -37.83
C ASP A 56 4.32 5.51 -38.87
N GLU A 57 5.00 6.54 -39.37
CA GLU A 57 6.15 6.38 -40.25
C GLU A 57 7.31 5.65 -39.56
N ILE A 58 7.62 6.01 -38.32
CA ILE A 58 8.66 5.36 -37.53
C ILE A 58 8.32 3.90 -37.25
N ARG A 59 7.06 3.59 -36.98
CA ARG A 59 6.61 2.19 -36.83
C ARG A 59 6.82 1.37 -38.09
N GLU A 60 6.57 1.95 -39.24
CA GLU A 60 6.78 1.28 -40.52
C GLU A 60 8.26 0.94 -40.71
N ILE A 61 9.15 1.90 -40.46
CA ILE A 61 10.60 1.70 -40.48
C ILE A 61 11.03 0.61 -39.48
N VAL A 62 10.58 0.69 -38.24
CA VAL A 62 10.89 -0.32 -37.20
C VAL A 62 10.41 -1.71 -37.63
N ASN A 63 9.25 -1.81 -38.29
CA ASN A 63 8.74 -3.07 -38.80
C ASN A 63 9.64 -3.63 -39.93
N GLU A 64 10.10 -2.79 -40.86
CA GLU A 64 11.02 -3.19 -41.90
C GLU A 64 12.36 -3.70 -41.32
N TYR A 65 12.88 -3.07 -40.25
CA TYR A 65 14.05 -3.54 -39.54
C TYR A 65 13.85 -4.93 -38.92
N TYR A 66 12.73 -5.15 -38.23
CA TYR A 66 12.43 -6.47 -37.66
C TYR A 66 12.26 -7.54 -38.73
N ASP A 67 11.63 -7.22 -39.83
CA ASP A 67 11.47 -8.12 -40.98
C ASP A 67 12.85 -8.47 -41.61
N ALA A 68 13.72 -7.48 -41.76
CA ALA A 68 15.08 -7.68 -42.27
C ALA A 68 15.95 -8.52 -41.32
N LEU A 69 15.73 -8.44 -40.03
CA LEU A 69 16.39 -9.26 -39.02
C LEU A 69 15.80 -10.67 -38.88
N GLY A 70 14.75 -10.98 -39.69
CA GLY A 70 14.03 -12.25 -39.61
C GLY A 70 13.17 -12.40 -38.35
N ILE A 71 12.91 -11.31 -37.66
CA ILE A 71 12.00 -11.22 -36.50
C ILE A 71 10.62 -10.91 -37.04
N SER A 72 9.92 -11.94 -37.54
CA SER A 72 8.58 -11.77 -38.09
C SER A 72 7.59 -11.40 -36.98
N ARG A 73 6.91 -10.27 -37.12
CA ARG A 73 5.78 -9.89 -36.27
C ARG A 73 4.53 -10.74 -36.47
N ASP A 74 4.42 -11.41 -37.62
CA ASP A 74 3.32 -12.33 -37.95
C ASP A 74 3.56 -13.76 -37.43
N GLY A 75 4.73 -14.05 -36.92
CA GLY A 75 5.10 -15.33 -36.30
C GLY A 75 5.11 -15.22 -34.77
N SER A 76 4.60 -16.23 -34.10
CA SER A 76 4.75 -16.37 -32.65
C SER A 76 6.24 -16.28 -32.27
N SER A 77 6.65 -15.16 -31.69
CA SER A 77 8.00 -15.01 -31.11
C SER A 77 7.95 -15.33 -29.63
N VAL A 78 8.98 -16.06 -29.18
CA VAL A 78 9.15 -16.35 -27.75
C VAL A 78 10.43 -15.65 -27.32
N SER A 79 10.34 -14.85 -26.27
CA SER A 79 11.49 -14.17 -25.66
C SER A 79 11.53 -14.45 -24.17
N PHE A 80 12.72 -14.40 -23.61
CA PHE A 80 12.94 -14.51 -22.18
C PHE A 80 13.39 -13.16 -21.64
N ARG A 81 12.81 -12.76 -20.52
CA ARG A 81 13.10 -11.49 -19.85
C ARG A 81 13.36 -11.74 -18.37
N LEU A 82 14.44 -11.18 -17.85
CA LEU A 82 14.78 -11.25 -16.44
C LEU A 82 14.81 -9.84 -15.85
N GLN A 83 14.02 -9.62 -14.82
CA GLN A 83 13.95 -8.36 -14.10
C GLN A 83 14.32 -8.56 -12.64
N GLY A 84 14.94 -7.55 -12.04
CA GLY A 84 15.20 -7.57 -10.61
C GLY A 84 15.26 -6.17 -10.02
N ASP A 85 15.04 -6.13 -8.72
CA ASP A 85 15.15 -4.93 -7.89
C ASP A 85 15.84 -5.32 -6.59
N VAL A 86 16.92 -4.65 -6.25
CA VAL A 86 17.63 -4.82 -4.97
C VAL A 86 17.80 -3.47 -4.32
N GLY A 87 17.47 -3.38 -3.05
CA GLY A 87 17.53 -2.11 -2.36
C GLY A 87 17.20 -2.20 -0.89
N GLY A 88 16.84 -1.08 -0.34
CA GLY A 88 16.35 -0.98 1.02
C GLY A 88 15.64 0.34 1.24
N TYR A 89 14.89 0.40 2.30
CA TYR A 89 14.28 1.63 2.77
C TYR A 89 14.51 1.84 4.26
N ALA A 90 14.48 3.11 4.66
CA ALA A 90 14.42 3.53 6.04
C ALA A 90 13.10 4.25 6.27
N LEU A 91 12.46 3.95 7.37
CA LEU A 91 11.12 4.41 7.69
C LEU A 91 11.10 5.08 9.05
N ARG A 92 10.35 6.17 9.14
CA ARG A 92 9.99 6.82 10.39
C ARG A 92 8.47 6.84 10.52
N TYR A 93 7.98 6.32 11.64
CA TYR A 93 6.58 6.31 12.01
C TYR A 93 6.34 7.28 13.16
N ASP A 94 5.44 8.22 12.98
CA ASP A 94 5.00 9.17 14.00
C ASP A 94 3.51 8.91 14.32
N ASP A 95 3.20 8.65 15.58
CA ASP A 95 1.86 8.55 16.11
C ASP A 95 1.51 9.87 16.82
N PHE A 96 0.51 10.59 16.32
CA PHE A 96 0.09 11.88 16.87
C PHE A 96 -1.02 11.77 17.91
N SER A 97 -1.57 10.57 18.13
CA SER A 97 -2.64 10.34 19.10
C SER A 97 -2.12 10.01 20.48
N ALA A 98 -0.91 9.49 20.59
CA ALA A 98 -0.30 9.16 21.87
C ALA A 98 0.21 10.43 22.59
N SER A 99 -0.05 10.51 23.91
CA SER A 99 0.45 11.59 24.75
C SER A 99 1.98 11.61 24.85
N ASP A 100 2.63 10.50 24.49
CA ASP A 100 4.08 10.32 24.45
C ASP A 100 4.49 9.93 23.02
N SER A 101 4.50 10.93 22.13
CA SER A 101 4.77 10.77 20.69
C SER A 101 6.26 10.51 20.44
N SER A 102 6.73 9.33 20.82
CA SER A 102 8.06 8.87 20.41
C SER A 102 8.01 8.36 18.97
N ALA A 103 8.80 8.97 18.09
CA ALA A 103 8.98 8.45 16.74
C ALA A 103 9.58 7.05 16.78
N ARG A 104 9.01 6.12 16.01
CA ARG A 104 9.53 4.77 15.84
C ARG A 104 10.23 4.68 14.50
N TYR A 105 11.30 3.91 14.45
CA TYR A 105 12.12 3.77 13.25
C TYR A 105 12.18 2.30 12.85
N GLY A 106 12.16 2.09 11.54
CA GLY A 106 12.31 0.77 10.96
C GLY A 106 12.96 0.87 9.60
N GLY A 107 13.11 -0.25 8.97
CA GLY A 107 13.63 -0.34 7.61
C GLY A 107 13.60 -1.76 7.11
N ASP A 108 13.95 -1.90 5.85
CA ASP A 108 13.94 -3.17 5.15
C ASP A 108 15.07 -3.18 4.12
N ALA A 109 15.64 -4.37 3.90
CA ALA A 109 16.49 -4.67 2.77
C ALA A 109 15.79 -5.73 1.92
N PHE A 110 15.57 -5.45 0.66
CA PHE A 110 14.79 -6.31 -0.23
C PHE A 110 15.55 -6.73 -1.48
N LEU A 111 15.17 -7.89 -2.00
CA LEU A 111 15.54 -8.41 -3.30
C LEU A 111 14.28 -8.93 -3.99
N THR A 112 14.03 -8.48 -5.21
CA THR A 112 12.96 -9.03 -6.06
C THR A 112 13.57 -9.53 -7.36
N LEU A 113 13.17 -10.71 -7.81
CA LEU A 113 13.58 -11.32 -9.06
C LEU A 113 12.34 -11.82 -9.79
N ASN A 114 12.21 -11.47 -11.06
CA ASN A 114 11.11 -11.91 -11.92
C ASN A 114 11.71 -12.45 -13.23
N ALA A 115 11.29 -13.64 -13.62
CA ALA A 115 11.68 -14.27 -14.87
C ALA A 115 10.42 -14.50 -15.71
N PHE A 116 10.39 -13.94 -16.91
CA PHE A 116 9.24 -14.01 -17.81
C PHE A 116 9.58 -14.78 -19.07
N LEU A 117 8.63 -15.57 -19.51
CA LEU A 117 8.56 -16.12 -20.84
C LEU A 117 7.46 -15.39 -21.59
N ASP A 118 7.85 -14.48 -22.47
CA ASP A 118 6.94 -13.69 -23.27
C ASP A 118 6.66 -14.41 -24.60
N TRP A 119 5.41 -14.54 -24.95
CA TRP A 119 4.96 -15.19 -26.17
C TRP A 119 3.99 -14.26 -26.93
N ASN A 120 4.42 -13.79 -28.08
CA ASN A 120 3.63 -12.88 -28.92
C ASN A 120 2.78 -13.70 -29.92
N VAL A 121 1.49 -13.40 -29.99
CA VAL A 121 0.55 -13.99 -30.94
C VAL A 121 -0.30 -12.89 -31.54
N GLY A 122 0.02 -12.46 -32.75
CA GLY A 122 -0.63 -11.29 -33.38
C GLY A 122 -0.46 -10.04 -32.50
N ASP A 123 -1.57 -9.38 -32.18
CA ASP A 123 -1.58 -8.17 -31.35
C ASP A 123 -1.53 -8.46 -29.83
N TRP A 124 -1.35 -9.70 -29.44
CA TRP A 124 -1.38 -10.12 -28.04
C TRP A 124 0.00 -10.57 -27.57
N ILE A 125 0.39 -10.08 -26.40
CA ILE A 125 1.57 -10.52 -25.66
C ILE A 125 1.09 -11.33 -24.46
N HIS A 126 1.47 -12.58 -24.43
CA HIS A 126 1.26 -13.48 -23.30
C HIS A 126 2.58 -13.58 -22.53
N SER A 127 2.57 -13.33 -21.23
CA SER A 127 3.74 -13.44 -20.38
C SER A 127 3.46 -14.42 -19.25
N PHE A 128 4.30 -15.44 -19.11
CA PHE A 128 4.31 -16.33 -17.94
C PHE A 128 5.49 -15.97 -17.06
N GLY A 129 5.23 -15.60 -15.83
CA GLY A 129 6.22 -15.13 -14.88
C GLY A 129 6.42 -16.09 -13.71
N LEU A 130 7.68 -16.20 -13.29
CA LEU A 130 8.07 -16.70 -11.99
C LEU A 130 8.61 -15.51 -11.20
N SER A 131 8.04 -15.24 -10.04
CA SER A 131 8.47 -14.17 -9.16
C SER A 131 9.06 -14.72 -7.87
N PHE A 132 10.03 -14.01 -7.33
CA PHE A 132 10.60 -14.26 -6.04
C PHE A 132 10.94 -12.93 -5.38
N ALA A 133 10.39 -12.67 -4.20
CA ALA A 133 10.81 -11.56 -3.37
C ALA A 133 11.33 -12.08 -2.02
N MET A 134 12.31 -11.36 -1.49
CA MET A 134 12.88 -11.60 -0.17
C MET A 134 13.09 -10.27 0.52
N ASP A 135 12.56 -10.15 1.71
CA ASP A 135 12.69 -8.96 2.55
C ASP A 135 13.31 -9.34 3.89
N ARG A 136 14.26 -8.51 4.34
CA ARG A 136 14.78 -8.56 5.70
C ARG A 136 14.35 -7.30 6.45
N ILE A 137 13.46 -7.48 7.38
CA ILE A 137 12.81 -6.40 8.11
C ILE A 137 13.61 -6.06 9.37
N PHE A 138 13.88 -4.77 9.58
CA PHE A 138 14.54 -4.21 10.73
C PHE A 138 13.58 -3.24 11.40
N ALA A 139 12.83 -3.68 12.39
CA ALA A 139 11.85 -2.84 13.04
C ALA A 139 11.81 -3.06 14.54
N ASP A 140 11.76 -1.97 15.28
CA ASP A 140 11.45 -1.96 16.70
C ASP A 140 9.99 -1.49 16.87
N ASN A 141 9.03 -2.43 16.82
CA ASN A 141 7.61 -2.18 17.08
C ASN A 141 6.99 -1.07 16.19
N VAL A 142 7.23 -1.11 14.89
CA VAL A 142 6.59 -0.21 13.92
C VAL A 142 5.31 -0.85 13.40
N PRO A 143 4.11 -0.28 13.66
CA PRO A 143 2.82 -0.92 13.34
C PRO A 143 2.55 -1.17 11.86
N VAL A 144 3.28 -0.49 10.98
CA VAL A 144 3.12 -0.63 9.52
C VAL A 144 4.06 -1.66 8.90
N LEU A 145 4.94 -2.25 9.69
CA LEU A 145 5.83 -3.33 9.26
C LEU A 145 5.37 -4.65 9.88
N ASP A 146 5.54 -5.73 9.13
CA ASP A 146 5.30 -7.06 9.65
C ASP A 146 6.27 -7.35 10.82
N THR A 147 5.81 -8.14 11.77
CA THR A 147 6.59 -8.50 12.97
C THR A 147 7.65 -9.56 12.70
N CYS A 148 7.72 -10.09 11.46
CA CYS A 148 8.72 -11.05 11.05
C CYS A 148 10.10 -10.41 10.81
N THR A 149 11.15 -11.22 10.93
CA THR A 149 12.51 -10.81 10.59
C THR A 149 12.81 -11.02 9.11
N TRP A 150 12.24 -12.08 8.53
CA TRP A 150 12.41 -12.45 7.13
C TRP A 150 11.06 -12.73 6.50
N MET A 151 10.87 -12.23 5.29
CA MET A 151 9.75 -12.58 4.44
C MET A 151 10.26 -13.08 3.09
N LEU A 152 9.77 -14.23 2.65
CA LEU A 152 10.02 -14.78 1.33
C LEU A 152 8.70 -14.90 0.58
N VAL A 153 8.67 -14.45 -0.67
CA VAL A 153 7.45 -14.46 -1.48
C VAL A 153 7.74 -15.04 -2.87
N PRO A 154 7.78 -16.37 -3.02
CA PRO A 154 7.73 -17.01 -4.33
C PRO A 154 6.34 -16.84 -4.95
N GLY A 155 6.28 -16.63 -6.25
CA GLY A 155 5.02 -16.44 -6.97
C GLY A 155 5.07 -16.91 -8.40
N ILE A 156 3.89 -17.04 -8.97
CA ILE A 156 3.66 -17.27 -10.40
C ILE A 156 2.67 -16.26 -10.91
N GLU A 157 2.89 -15.75 -12.10
CA GLU A 157 2.00 -14.78 -12.69
C GLU A 157 1.77 -15.04 -14.19
N TYR A 158 0.65 -14.60 -14.68
CA TYR A 158 0.31 -14.58 -16.08
C TYR A 158 -0.17 -13.20 -16.44
N SER A 159 0.42 -12.63 -17.48
CA SER A 159 0.02 -11.34 -18.03
C SER A 159 -0.42 -11.52 -19.49
N LEU A 160 -1.48 -10.84 -19.85
CA LEU A 160 -2.00 -10.73 -21.22
C LEU A 160 -2.12 -9.26 -21.56
N VAL A 161 -1.38 -8.80 -22.54
CA VAL A 161 -1.41 -7.42 -23.02
C VAL A 161 -1.82 -7.38 -24.46
N GLY A 162 -2.88 -6.64 -24.75
CA GLY A 162 -3.36 -6.37 -26.10
C GLY A 162 -3.46 -4.87 -26.34
N THR A 163 -3.96 -4.48 -27.52
CA THR A 163 -4.07 -3.07 -27.90
C THR A 163 -4.98 -2.25 -26.99
N SER A 164 -6.04 -2.85 -26.45
CA SER A 164 -7.04 -2.16 -25.62
C SER A 164 -7.37 -2.87 -24.32
N LEU A 165 -6.64 -3.95 -24.00
CA LEU A 165 -6.87 -4.76 -22.81
C LEU A 165 -5.56 -5.18 -22.19
N MET A 166 -5.51 -5.17 -20.87
CA MET A 166 -4.44 -5.71 -20.04
C MET A 166 -5.05 -6.56 -18.92
N LEU A 167 -4.52 -7.75 -18.74
CA LEU A 167 -4.89 -8.65 -17.67
C LEU A 167 -3.61 -9.17 -17.01
N ASP A 168 -3.48 -8.99 -15.71
CA ASP A 168 -2.44 -9.62 -14.89
C ASP A 168 -3.11 -10.43 -13.79
N VAL A 169 -2.76 -11.68 -13.65
CA VAL A 169 -3.25 -12.55 -12.59
C VAL A 169 -2.09 -13.38 -12.06
N GLY A 170 -2.05 -13.56 -10.75
CA GLY A 170 -1.00 -14.36 -10.16
C GLY A 170 -1.37 -14.86 -8.78
N MET A 171 -0.52 -15.77 -8.34
CA MET A 171 -0.55 -16.32 -6.98
C MET A 171 0.85 -16.20 -6.40
N GLU A 172 0.89 -15.89 -5.13
CA GLU A 172 2.13 -15.80 -4.36
C GLU A 172 1.96 -16.51 -3.02
N TYR A 173 3.07 -16.84 -2.40
CA TYR A 173 3.09 -17.56 -1.15
C TYR A 173 3.96 -16.80 -0.16
N ASN A 174 3.34 -16.11 0.79
CA ASN A 174 4.05 -15.34 1.80
C ASN A 174 4.56 -16.27 2.90
N ILE A 175 5.85 -16.29 3.12
CA ILE A 175 6.55 -17.13 4.10
C ILE A 175 7.25 -16.20 5.10
N TYR A 176 6.78 -16.20 6.33
CA TYR A 176 7.28 -15.35 7.42
C TYR A 176 8.15 -16.17 8.37
N ASP A 177 9.42 -15.81 8.52
CA ASP A 177 10.41 -16.45 9.39
C ASP A 177 10.48 -18.00 9.29
N MET A 178 10.00 -18.59 8.17
CA MET A 178 9.81 -20.03 7.93
C MET A 178 8.77 -20.73 8.81
N ASP A 179 8.01 -19.98 9.61
CA ASP A 179 7.02 -20.55 10.55
C ASP A 179 5.58 -20.36 10.07
N LYS A 180 5.28 -19.22 9.45
CA LYS A 180 3.94 -18.87 8.99
C LYS A 180 3.90 -18.81 7.47
N PHE A 181 2.86 -19.43 6.90
CA PHE A 181 2.68 -19.57 5.46
C PHE A 181 1.30 -19.08 5.04
N GLU A 182 1.24 -18.08 4.18
CA GLU A 182 -0.01 -17.49 3.74
C GLU A 182 -0.05 -17.36 2.21
N PRO A 183 -0.89 -18.14 1.52
CA PRO A 183 -1.09 -17.96 0.10
C PRO A 183 -1.84 -16.66 -0.18
N ALA A 184 -1.49 -16.01 -1.27
CA ALA A 184 -2.17 -14.82 -1.76
C ALA A 184 -2.42 -14.92 -3.26
N ALA A 185 -3.39 -14.17 -3.75
CA ALA A 185 -3.71 -14.06 -5.16
C ALA A 185 -3.98 -12.61 -5.52
N PHE A 186 -3.61 -12.24 -6.74
CA PHE A 186 -3.89 -10.92 -7.26
C PHE A 186 -4.49 -10.97 -8.66
N LEU A 187 -5.23 -9.91 -8.99
CA LEU A 187 -5.83 -9.66 -10.29
C LEU A 187 -5.70 -8.17 -10.63
N TRP A 188 -5.21 -7.88 -11.81
CA TRP A 188 -5.36 -6.59 -12.46
C TRP A 188 -6.02 -6.79 -13.81
N PHE A 189 -7.08 -6.06 -14.08
CA PHE A 189 -7.72 -6.03 -15.38
C PHE A 189 -7.96 -4.57 -15.77
N GLU A 190 -7.51 -4.17 -16.96
CA GLU A 190 -7.71 -2.84 -17.48
C GLU A 190 -8.21 -2.91 -18.93
N PHE A 191 -9.17 -2.08 -19.25
CA PHE A 191 -9.75 -1.99 -20.56
C PHE A 191 -9.87 -0.53 -21.00
N ASP A 192 -9.34 -0.22 -22.21
CA ASP A 192 -9.46 1.07 -22.87
C ASP A 192 -10.79 1.15 -23.63
N ALA A 193 -11.79 1.83 -23.10
CA ALA A 193 -13.09 2.02 -23.77
C ALA A 193 -12.99 3.00 -24.94
N LYS A 194 -12.09 3.97 -24.87
CA LYS A 194 -11.85 4.95 -25.92
C LYS A 194 -10.38 5.36 -25.96
N ARG A 195 -9.81 5.29 -27.14
CA ARG A 195 -8.43 5.68 -27.42
C ARG A 195 -8.41 6.88 -28.36
N PHE A 196 -7.68 7.90 -27.99
CA PHE A 196 -7.34 9.06 -28.78
C PHE A 196 -5.84 9.06 -29.01
N GLU A 197 -5.35 9.87 -29.92
CA GLU A 197 -3.92 9.96 -30.26
C GLU A 197 -2.98 10.08 -29.03
N LYS A 198 -3.38 10.86 -28.03
CA LYS A 198 -2.54 11.14 -26.83
C LYS A 198 -3.24 10.81 -25.50
N GLN A 199 -4.41 10.18 -25.54
CA GLN A 199 -5.19 9.90 -24.35
C GLN A 199 -5.93 8.58 -24.49
N ARG A 200 -6.04 7.86 -23.36
CA ARG A 200 -6.87 6.66 -23.24
C ARG A 200 -7.81 6.82 -22.05
N ILE A 201 -9.03 6.43 -22.22
CA ILE A 201 -10.07 6.45 -21.19
C ILE A 201 -10.66 5.06 -21.11
N GLY A 202 -10.77 4.52 -19.93
CA GLY A 202 -11.24 3.16 -19.75
C GLY A 202 -11.69 2.86 -18.33
N ALA A 203 -11.61 1.60 -17.98
CA ALA A 203 -11.92 1.09 -16.66
C ALA A 203 -10.87 0.06 -16.24
N ALA A 204 -10.66 -0.05 -14.93
CA ALA A 204 -9.81 -1.08 -14.37
C ALA A 204 -10.45 -1.72 -13.15
N ILE A 205 -10.13 -2.99 -12.93
CA ILE A 205 -10.48 -3.75 -11.73
C ILE A 205 -9.17 -4.24 -11.14
N TRP A 206 -9.01 -4.08 -9.85
CA TRP A 206 -7.89 -4.61 -9.09
C TRP A 206 -8.40 -5.40 -7.90
N GLY A 207 -7.74 -6.50 -7.61
CA GLY A 207 -8.00 -7.32 -6.46
C GLY A 207 -6.72 -7.96 -5.94
N TYR A 208 -6.61 -8.03 -4.63
CA TYR A 208 -5.59 -8.76 -3.91
C TYR A 208 -6.24 -9.41 -2.69
N THR A 209 -5.95 -10.65 -2.46
CA THR A 209 -6.41 -11.38 -1.27
C THR A 209 -5.29 -12.25 -0.72
N ARG A 210 -5.09 -12.21 0.58
CA ARG A 210 -4.18 -13.07 1.33
C ARG A 210 -5.02 -13.94 2.26
N TRP A 211 -4.85 -15.25 2.20
CA TRP A 211 -5.58 -16.20 3.06
C TRP A 211 -5.19 -15.99 4.52
N GLY A 212 -6.19 -15.70 5.37
CA GLY A 212 -5.95 -15.33 6.77
C GLY A 212 -5.47 -13.90 7.01
N GLY A 213 -5.43 -13.07 5.98
CA GLY A 213 -4.92 -11.71 6.03
C GLY A 213 -5.76 -10.71 5.25
N ASN A 214 -5.12 -9.63 4.82
CA ASN A 214 -5.77 -8.49 4.18
C ASN A 214 -6.34 -8.83 2.80
N THR A 215 -7.53 -8.33 2.52
CA THR A 215 -8.16 -8.38 1.20
C THR A 215 -8.42 -6.96 0.72
N THR A 216 -8.09 -6.69 -0.53
CA THR A 216 -8.36 -5.40 -1.17
C THR A 216 -8.94 -5.63 -2.55
N ALA A 217 -9.97 -4.86 -2.91
CA ALA A 217 -10.52 -4.83 -4.25
C ALA A 217 -10.88 -3.41 -4.64
N ALA A 218 -10.75 -3.06 -5.91
CA ALA A 218 -11.14 -1.74 -6.39
C ALA A 218 -11.63 -1.79 -7.83
N VAL A 219 -12.53 -0.87 -8.15
CA VAL A 219 -13.01 -0.61 -9.51
C VAL A 219 -12.73 0.85 -9.81
N TYR A 220 -12.12 1.11 -10.95
CA TYR A 220 -11.68 2.44 -11.36
C TYR A 220 -12.22 2.82 -12.74
N ALA A 221 -12.53 4.09 -12.92
CA ALA A 221 -12.43 4.76 -14.22
C ALA A 221 -10.96 5.18 -14.41
N THR A 222 -10.43 4.96 -15.60
CA THR A 222 -9.02 5.21 -15.91
C THR A 222 -8.87 6.32 -16.93
N TRP A 223 -7.85 7.15 -16.74
CA TRP A 223 -7.43 8.15 -17.71
C TRP A 223 -5.91 8.15 -17.81
N HIS A 224 -5.41 7.92 -19.01
CA HIS A 224 -3.99 7.98 -19.33
C HIS A 224 -3.75 9.07 -20.35
N ARG A 225 -2.69 9.81 -20.17
CA ARG A 225 -2.27 10.83 -21.11
C ARG A 225 -0.76 10.79 -21.29
N THR A 226 -0.36 10.66 -22.54
CA THR A 226 1.02 10.86 -22.97
C THR A 226 1.13 12.27 -23.54
N VAL A 227 1.98 13.10 -22.96
CA VAL A 227 2.25 14.44 -23.46
C VAL A 227 3.57 14.40 -24.23
N PRO A 228 3.69 15.07 -25.39
CA PRO A 228 4.99 15.26 -26.02
C PRO A 228 6.00 15.75 -24.98
N LEU A 229 7.26 15.36 -25.11
CA LEU A 229 8.34 15.69 -24.17
C LEU A 229 8.59 14.61 -23.08
N GLY A 230 8.05 13.37 -23.23
CA GLY A 230 8.30 12.26 -22.29
C GLY A 230 7.55 12.34 -20.97
N LEU A 231 6.50 13.17 -20.88
CA LEU A 231 5.64 13.26 -19.71
C LEU A 231 4.45 12.32 -19.87
N ASN A 232 4.30 11.36 -18.95
CA ASN A 232 3.18 10.45 -18.90
C ASN A 232 2.39 10.67 -17.61
N GLY A 233 1.08 10.77 -17.73
CA GLY A 233 0.15 10.89 -16.61
C GLY A 233 -0.90 9.79 -16.62
N GLN A 234 -1.17 9.23 -15.46
CA GLN A 234 -2.20 8.21 -15.24
C GLN A 234 -3.04 8.61 -14.04
N VAL A 235 -4.35 8.50 -14.16
CA VAL A 235 -5.29 8.75 -13.07
C VAL A 235 -6.31 7.61 -13.04
N TYR A 236 -6.53 7.07 -11.87
CA TYR A 236 -7.51 6.05 -11.55
C TYR A 236 -8.43 6.62 -10.48
N ALA A 237 -9.70 6.75 -10.77
CA ALA A 237 -10.69 7.26 -9.82
C ALA A 237 -11.83 6.25 -9.67
N GLY A 238 -12.17 5.86 -8.45
CA GLY A 238 -13.14 4.80 -8.27
C GLY A 238 -13.52 4.52 -6.84
N VAL A 239 -13.89 3.28 -6.58
CA VAL A 239 -14.26 2.79 -5.27
C VAL A 239 -13.32 1.64 -4.89
N LYS A 240 -12.82 1.67 -3.66
CA LYS A 240 -11.96 0.65 -3.07
C LYS A 240 -12.65 0.00 -1.88
N TYR A 241 -12.54 -1.30 -1.80
CA TYR A 241 -12.84 -2.12 -0.63
C TYR A 241 -11.53 -2.60 -0.01
N GLU A 242 -11.43 -2.53 1.30
CA GLU A 242 -10.32 -3.09 2.09
C GLU A 242 -10.89 -3.85 3.28
N ALA A 243 -10.32 -5.03 3.56
CA ALA A 243 -10.42 -5.68 4.85
C ALA A 243 -9.05 -5.56 5.51
N ASP A 244 -8.98 -4.97 6.69
CA ASP A 244 -7.74 -4.73 7.41
C ASP A 244 -7.80 -5.23 8.87
N SER A 245 -6.64 -5.26 9.51
CA SER A 245 -6.45 -5.85 10.83
C SER A 245 -6.99 -5.02 12.01
N LEU A 246 -7.67 -3.89 11.76
CA LEU A 246 -8.35 -3.14 12.82
C LEU A 246 -9.46 -3.97 13.50
N ALA A 247 -9.83 -5.08 12.89
CA ALA A 247 -10.84 -6.02 13.32
C ALA A 247 -10.62 -6.62 14.72
N ASP A 248 -9.38 -6.89 15.05
CA ASP A 248 -9.08 -7.68 16.24
C ASP A 248 -9.55 -6.97 17.52
N VAL A 249 -9.45 -5.64 17.54
CA VAL A 249 -9.87 -4.87 18.71
C VAL A 249 -11.35 -4.51 18.67
N ILE A 250 -11.94 -4.29 17.49
CA ILE A 250 -13.39 -4.11 17.36
C ILE A 250 -14.11 -5.36 17.83
N GLY A 251 -13.66 -6.54 17.42
CA GLY A 251 -14.21 -7.81 17.90
C GLY A 251 -14.05 -8.03 19.40
N TYR A 252 -12.94 -7.62 19.99
CA TYR A 252 -12.71 -7.68 21.44
C TYR A 252 -13.63 -6.74 22.21
N VAL A 253 -13.77 -5.49 21.76
CA VAL A 253 -14.66 -4.49 22.39
C VAL A 253 -16.13 -4.90 22.26
N ASP A 254 -16.52 -5.48 21.14
CA ASP A 254 -17.87 -6.02 20.95
C ASP A 254 -18.16 -7.21 21.89
N LYS A 255 -17.21 -8.13 22.09
CA LYS A 255 -17.37 -9.22 23.07
C LYS A 255 -17.50 -8.68 24.50
N LEU A 256 -16.71 -7.68 24.86
CA LEU A 256 -16.85 -7.01 26.16
C LEU A 256 -18.20 -6.30 26.31
N SER A 257 -18.85 -5.90 25.22
CA SER A 257 -20.15 -5.23 25.20
C SER A 257 -21.33 -6.20 25.11
N GLU A 258 -21.14 -7.40 24.55
CA GLU A 258 -22.18 -8.42 24.36
C GLU A 258 -22.44 -9.27 25.61
N ASP A 259 -21.52 -9.32 26.58
CA ASP A 259 -21.64 -10.16 27.77
C ASP A 259 -22.70 -9.71 28.79
N CYS A 260 -23.29 -8.52 28.58
CA CYS A 260 -24.43 -8.12 29.41
C CYS A 260 -25.36 -7.13 28.67
N GLU A 261 -26.67 -7.31 28.90
CA GLU A 261 -27.68 -6.32 28.50
C GLU A 261 -27.51 -5.05 29.37
N ARG A 262 -27.26 -3.88 28.75
CA ARG A 262 -26.98 -2.63 29.44
C ARG A 262 -28.25 -1.82 29.62
N ASN A 263 -28.41 -1.21 30.81
CA ASN A 263 -29.44 -0.23 31.07
C ASN A 263 -29.02 1.15 30.49
N GLU A 264 -29.95 2.12 30.60
CA GLU A 264 -29.75 3.53 30.15
C GLU A 264 -28.54 4.22 30.80
N PHE A 265 -27.98 3.70 31.89
CA PHE A 265 -26.78 4.18 32.58
C PHE A 265 -25.52 3.44 32.19
N GLY A 266 -25.59 2.49 31.24
CA GLY A 266 -24.44 1.70 30.76
C GLY A 266 -24.04 0.55 31.69
N MET A 267 -24.82 0.24 32.72
CA MET A 267 -24.61 -0.89 33.65
C MET A 267 -25.36 -2.13 33.14
N CYS A 268 -24.81 -3.31 33.42
CA CYS A 268 -25.48 -4.57 33.08
C CYS A 268 -26.82 -4.71 33.86
N VAL A 269 -27.87 -5.15 33.17
CA VAL A 269 -29.23 -5.27 33.75
C VAL A 269 -29.29 -6.31 34.88
N ASP A 270 -28.45 -7.32 34.82
CA ASP A 270 -28.28 -8.37 35.84
C ASP A 270 -27.43 -7.97 37.06
N GLY A 271 -26.93 -6.72 37.06
CA GLY A 271 -26.06 -6.20 38.13
C GLY A 271 -24.62 -6.66 38.05
N SER A 272 -24.27 -7.47 37.03
CA SER A 272 -22.89 -7.82 36.76
C SER A 272 -22.12 -6.62 36.19
N MET A 273 -20.83 -6.57 36.45
CA MET A 273 -19.98 -5.57 35.80
C MET A 273 -19.36 -6.14 34.54
N PRO A 274 -19.25 -5.35 33.46
CA PRO A 274 -18.53 -5.78 32.29
C PRO A 274 -17.11 -6.22 32.68
N PRO A 275 -16.61 -7.32 32.11
CA PRO A 275 -15.22 -7.75 32.33
C PRO A 275 -14.25 -6.58 32.09
N GLY A 276 -13.29 -6.41 32.98
CA GLY A 276 -12.31 -5.31 32.91
C GLY A 276 -12.79 -3.97 33.49
N THR A 277 -13.99 -3.88 34.02
CA THR A 277 -14.44 -2.67 34.74
C THR A 277 -13.91 -2.71 36.18
N MET A 278 -13.21 -1.65 36.59
CA MET A 278 -12.80 -1.51 37.98
C MET A 278 -14.07 -1.42 38.88
N PRO A 279 -14.15 -2.15 40.00
CA PRO A 279 -15.29 -2.07 40.92
C PRO A 279 -15.57 -0.62 41.34
N PRO A 280 -16.82 -0.18 41.32
CA PRO A 280 -17.14 1.18 41.74
C PRO A 280 -16.84 1.38 43.24
N PHE A 281 -16.49 2.60 43.61
CA PHE A 281 -16.18 2.97 44.99
C PHE A 281 -17.22 2.49 46.00
N THR A 282 -18.49 2.47 45.59
CA THR A 282 -19.61 2.03 46.42
C THR A 282 -19.48 0.60 46.91
N ASP A 283 -18.83 -0.28 46.19
CA ASP A 283 -18.77 -1.70 46.54
C ASP A 283 -17.78 -1.93 47.67
N PHE A 284 -16.55 -1.45 47.59
CA PHE A 284 -15.57 -1.59 48.67
C PHE A 284 -15.89 -0.68 49.86
N TRP A 285 -16.58 0.46 49.64
CA TRP A 285 -17.14 1.24 50.74
C TRP A 285 -18.21 0.41 51.45
N GLY A 286 -19.13 -0.21 50.75
CA GLY A 286 -20.18 -1.06 51.31
C GLY A 286 -19.63 -2.26 52.08
N GLU A 287 -18.56 -2.88 51.63
CA GLU A 287 -17.88 -3.97 52.31
C GLU A 287 -17.18 -3.50 53.59
N CYS A 288 -16.43 -2.40 53.50
CA CYS A 288 -15.78 -1.81 54.66
C CYS A 288 -16.81 -1.45 55.74
N VAL A 289 -17.93 -0.79 55.36
CA VAL A 289 -18.97 -0.38 56.31
C VAL A 289 -19.64 -1.59 56.96
N ARG A 290 -19.85 -2.68 56.22
CA ARG A 290 -20.41 -3.93 56.74
C ARG A 290 -19.54 -4.57 57.80
N ASP A 291 -18.23 -4.52 57.62
CA ASP A 291 -17.28 -5.24 58.46
C ASP A 291 -16.79 -4.41 59.64
N HIS A 292 -16.70 -3.08 59.47
CA HIS A 292 -16.07 -2.21 60.46
C HIS A 292 -16.96 -1.04 60.95
N GLY A 293 -18.10 -0.79 60.27
CA GLY A 293 -18.97 0.31 60.52
C GLY A 293 -18.58 1.63 59.86
N GLU A 294 -19.54 2.50 59.61
CA GLU A 294 -19.39 3.71 58.83
C GLU A 294 -18.37 4.70 59.41
N GLU A 295 -18.34 4.85 60.74
CA GLU A 295 -17.39 5.78 61.43
C GLU A 295 -15.92 5.35 61.21
N VAL A 296 -15.67 4.05 61.22
CA VAL A 296 -14.31 3.49 61.06
C VAL A 296 -13.84 3.63 59.60
N CYS A 297 -14.74 3.36 58.63
CA CYS A 297 -14.43 3.48 57.23
C CYS A 297 -14.30 4.93 56.75
N ALA A 298 -15.00 5.86 57.36
CA ALA A 298 -14.90 7.30 57.08
C ALA A 298 -13.59 7.93 57.60
N ASP A 299 -12.93 7.34 58.61
CA ASP A 299 -11.65 7.86 59.14
C ASP A 299 -10.48 7.46 58.23
N SER A 300 -10.12 8.34 57.31
CA SER A 300 -8.97 8.13 56.38
C SER A 300 -7.60 7.90 57.07
N ARG A 301 -7.48 8.19 58.34
CA ARG A 301 -6.22 8.04 59.08
C ARG A 301 -5.91 6.61 59.52
N ASN A 302 -6.93 5.77 59.62
CA ASN A 302 -6.73 4.36 60.02
C ASN A 302 -6.32 3.43 58.85
N GLY A 303 -6.42 3.90 57.61
CA GLY A 303 -6.02 3.15 56.42
C GLY A 303 -6.92 1.93 56.08
N ILE A 304 -7.99 1.71 56.81
CA ILE A 304 -8.84 0.52 56.62
C ILE A 304 -9.53 0.56 55.29
N LEU A 305 -10.17 1.67 54.94
CA LEU A 305 -10.80 1.81 53.61
C LEU A 305 -9.78 1.67 52.47
N GLN A 306 -8.57 2.23 52.68
CA GLN A 306 -7.48 2.09 51.71
C GLN A 306 -7.11 0.62 51.46
N SER A 307 -7.11 -0.20 52.53
CA SER A 307 -6.79 -1.62 52.37
C SER A 307 -7.85 -2.39 51.56
N TYR A 308 -9.12 -2.00 51.66
CA TYR A 308 -10.18 -2.56 50.79
C TYR A 308 -10.02 -2.13 49.32
N MET A 309 -9.65 -0.87 49.10
CA MET A 309 -9.37 -0.38 47.74
C MET A 309 -8.16 -1.10 47.14
N ASP A 310 -7.08 -1.28 47.91
CA ASP A 310 -5.88 -1.95 47.45
C ASP A 310 -6.14 -3.43 47.16
N ALA A 311 -6.97 -4.10 47.99
CA ALA A 311 -7.37 -5.49 47.76
C ALA A 311 -8.25 -5.64 46.50
N ALA A 312 -9.22 -4.75 46.32
CA ALA A 312 -10.10 -4.75 45.13
C ALA A 312 -9.29 -4.46 43.88
N TYR A 313 -8.31 -3.55 43.94
CA TYR A 313 -7.44 -3.26 42.82
C TYR A 313 -6.52 -4.44 42.50
N ALA A 314 -5.98 -5.13 43.51
CA ALA A 314 -5.15 -6.33 43.28
C ALA A 314 -5.97 -7.48 42.65
N ASP A 315 -7.19 -7.69 43.15
CA ASP A 315 -8.11 -8.70 42.61
C ASP A 315 -8.51 -8.37 41.15
N TRP A 316 -8.78 -7.11 40.85
CA TRP A 316 -9.05 -6.63 39.50
C TRP A 316 -7.84 -6.86 38.57
N LEU A 317 -6.61 -6.54 39.02
CA LEU A 317 -5.40 -6.79 38.24
C LEU A 317 -5.19 -8.30 37.99
N GLU A 318 -5.48 -9.16 38.97
CA GLU A 318 -5.40 -10.61 38.80
C GLU A 318 -6.43 -11.12 37.78
N GLN A 319 -7.67 -10.62 37.85
CA GLN A 319 -8.72 -10.95 36.88
C GLN A 319 -8.35 -10.47 35.46
N MET A 320 -7.77 -9.28 35.31
CA MET A 320 -7.25 -8.78 34.02
C MET A 320 -6.13 -9.68 33.50
N ALA A 321 -5.18 -10.07 34.32
CA ALA A 321 -4.10 -10.97 33.93
C ALA A 321 -4.61 -12.38 33.55
N GLN A 322 -5.65 -12.87 34.24
CA GLN A 322 -6.30 -14.14 33.88
C GLN A 322 -7.11 -14.03 32.59
N ALA A 323 -7.74 -12.88 32.33
CA ALA A 323 -8.45 -12.62 31.06
C ALA A 323 -7.48 -12.53 29.87
N GLU A 324 -6.28 -11.99 30.06
CA GLU A 324 -5.22 -12.00 29.05
C GLU A 324 -4.66 -13.41 28.78
N THR A 325 -4.74 -14.32 29.75
CA THR A 325 -4.21 -15.70 29.63
C THR A 325 -5.29 -16.74 29.31
N SER A 326 -6.57 -16.40 29.44
CA SER A 326 -7.63 -17.29 28.98
C SER A 326 -7.60 -17.36 27.47
N ASP A 327 -7.52 -18.60 26.92
CA ASP A 327 -7.76 -18.92 25.51
C ASP A 327 -9.19 -18.52 25.09
N VAL A 328 -9.49 -17.23 25.11
CA VAL A 328 -10.64 -16.71 24.41
C VAL A 328 -10.26 -16.86 22.94
N GLU A 329 -10.86 -17.82 22.25
CA GLU A 329 -10.88 -17.87 20.80
C GLU A 329 -11.35 -16.50 20.32
N MET A 330 -10.39 -15.61 20.06
CA MET A 330 -10.68 -14.33 19.44
C MET A 330 -11.17 -14.66 18.04
N GLU A 331 -12.44 -14.58 17.82
CA GLU A 331 -13.03 -14.62 16.50
C GLU A 331 -12.54 -13.38 15.77
N TYR A 332 -11.47 -13.53 14.98
CA TYR A 332 -10.89 -12.48 14.16
C TYR A 332 -11.92 -12.03 13.13
N ARG A 333 -12.65 -10.98 13.42
CA ARG A 333 -13.50 -10.29 12.45
C ARG A 333 -12.71 -9.17 11.82
N MET A 334 -12.31 -9.37 10.58
CA MET A 334 -11.65 -8.31 9.82
C MET A 334 -12.59 -7.12 9.63
N SER A 335 -12.16 -5.93 9.99
CA SER A 335 -12.88 -4.69 9.67
C SER A 335 -12.90 -4.47 8.17
N ARG A 336 -14.07 -4.14 7.64
CA ARG A 336 -14.31 -3.98 6.21
C ARG A 336 -14.62 -2.53 5.91
N TRP A 337 -13.82 -1.95 5.03
CA TRP A 337 -13.90 -0.57 4.63
C TRP A 337 -14.28 -0.45 3.17
N ILE A 338 -15.14 0.49 2.82
CA ILE A 338 -15.46 0.82 1.44
C ILE A 338 -15.49 2.33 1.25
N GLY A 339 -14.94 2.82 0.14
CA GLY A 339 -15.02 4.25 -0.12
C GLY A 339 -14.36 4.70 -1.42
N PRO A 340 -14.57 5.97 -1.76
CA PRO A 340 -13.94 6.57 -2.92
C PRO A 340 -12.43 6.61 -2.80
N THR A 341 -11.77 6.36 -3.91
CA THR A 341 -10.31 6.35 -4.01
C THR A 341 -9.85 6.99 -5.31
N VAL A 342 -8.71 7.67 -5.24
CA VAL A 342 -8.03 8.23 -6.40
C VAL A 342 -6.56 7.84 -6.33
N ARG A 343 -6.04 7.30 -7.44
CA ARG A 343 -4.61 7.03 -7.62
C ARG A 343 -4.13 7.84 -8.82
N SER A 344 -2.96 8.43 -8.71
CA SER A 344 -2.32 9.11 -9.84
C SER A 344 -0.84 8.80 -9.89
N LYS A 345 -0.33 8.73 -11.11
CA LYS A 345 1.09 8.56 -11.38
C LYS A 345 1.48 9.53 -12.49
N ILE A 346 2.54 10.27 -12.28
CA ILE A 346 3.14 11.15 -13.27
C ILE A 346 4.60 10.73 -13.40
N SER A 347 5.03 10.44 -14.61
CA SER A 347 6.43 10.11 -14.89
C SER A 347 6.98 11.01 -15.99
N TYR A 348 8.25 11.36 -15.86
CA TYR A 348 8.98 12.19 -16.81
C TYR A 348 10.37 11.64 -17.05
N ARG A 349 10.78 11.48 -18.33
CA ARG A 349 12.14 11.07 -18.71
C ARG A 349 12.91 12.25 -19.28
N PHE A 350 14.06 12.51 -18.68
CA PHE A 350 15.00 13.55 -19.12
C PHE A 350 15.96 13.01 -20.18
N ARG A 351 16.55 13.91 -20.98
CA ARG A 351 17.54 13.57 -22.03
C ARG A 351 18.78 12.81 -21.52
N ASN A 352 19.17 13.02 -20.27
CA ASN A 352 20.40 12.47 -19.67
C ASN A 352 20.19 11.15 -18.95
N ARG A 353 19.21 10.35 -19.38
CA ARG A 353 18.85 9.05 -18.78
C ARG A 353 18.33 9.14 -17.33
N LEU A 354 17.96 10.34 -16.90
CA LEU A 354 17.26 10.54 -15.64
C LEU A 354 15.76 10.35 -15.84
N SER A 355 15.08 9.84 -14.82
CA SER A 355 13.63 9.76 -14.76
C SER A 355 13.14 10.32 -13.43
N LEU A 356 12.02 10.99 -13.47
CA LEU A 356 11.29 11.47 -12.29
C LEU A 356 9.91 10.83 -12.28
N GLU A 357 9.53 10.27 -11.17
CA GLU A 357 8.20 9.68 -10.98
C GLU A 357 7.57 10.25 -9.72
N SER A 358 6.32 10.67 -9.82
CA SER A 358 5.50 11.07 -8.69
C SER A 358 4.24 10.21 -8.64
N LYS A 359 3.91 9.70 -7.45
CA LYS A 359 2.70 8.92 -7.18
C LYS A 359 1.89 9.61 -6.10
N MET A 360 0.58 9.49 -6.18
CA MET A 360 -0.34 9.92 -5.13
C MET A 360 -1.49 8.93 -5.06
N ASN A 361 -1.85 8.51 -3.84
CA ASN A 361 -3.05 7.73 -3.58
C ASN A 361 -3.86 8.42 -2.50
N LEU A 362 -5.17 8.45 -2.67
CA LEU A 362 -6.12 9.00 -1.73
C LEU A 362 -7.25 8.00 -1.53
N LEU A 363 -7.62 7.75 -0.29
CA LEU A 363 -8.76 6.91 0.08
C LEU A 363 -9.55 7.61 1.19
N TYR A 364 -10.86 7.66 1.04
CA TYR A 364 -11.79 8.04 2.09
C TYR A 364 -12.84 6.93 2.22
N ALA A 365 -12.77 6.15 3.29
CA ALA A 365 -13.57 4.95 3.43
C ALA A 365 -14.45 4.98 4.69
N PHE A 366 -15.55 4.25 4.62
CA PHE A 366 -16.51 4.03 5.69
C PHE A 366 -16.43 2.58 6.12
N LEU A 367 -16.59 2.31 7.40
CA LEU A 367 -16.73 0.95 7.91
C LEU A 367 -18.08 0.37 7.43
N VAL A 368 -18.04 -0.84 6.86
CA VAL A 368 -19.23 -1.51 6.28
C VAL A 368 -19.78 -2.57 7.22
N ASP A 369 -18.93 -3.13 8.08
CA ASP A 369 -19.29 -4.21 8.97
C ASP A 369 -18.95 -3.77 10.40
N GLY A 370 -19.94 -3.32 11.12
CA GLY A 370 -19.85 -2.91 12.51
C GLY A 370 -20.95 -3.56 13.30
N ALA A 371 -20.60 -4.28 14.37
CA ALA A 371 -21.56 -5.01 15.19
C ALA A 371 -22.41 -4.09 16.08
N SER A 372 -22.06 -2.79 16.20
CA SER A 372 -22.83 -1.85 17.02
C SER A 372 -23.01 -0.48 16.34
N ASN A 373 -24.09 0.23 16.70
CA ASN A 373 -24.42 1.57 16.19
C ASN A 373 -23.31 2.62 16.40
N GLU A 374 -22.36 2.41 17.30
CA GLU A 374 -21.21 3.29 17.52
C GLU A 374 -20.16 3.15 16.43
N TYR A 375 -19.95 1.92 15.93
CA TYR A 375 -18.93 1.61 14.91
C TYR A 375 -19.37 1.96 13.49
N GLU A 376 -20.67 2.00 13.20
CA GLU A 376 -21.20 2.40 11.88
C GLU A 376 -20.76 3.80 11.44
N LYS A 377 -20.27 4.63 12.34
CA LYS A 377 -19.81 6.00 12.07
C LYS A 377 -18.30 6.11 11.86
N MET A 378 -17.57 5.01 11.97
CA MET A 378 -16.13 5.03 11.76
C MET A 378 -15.79 5.34 10.31
N ARG A 379 -14.76 6.14 10.13
CA ARG A 379 -14.24 6.57 8.83
C ARG A 379 -12.73 6.48 8.83
N LYS A 380 -12.18 6.20 7.67
CA LYS A 380 -10.75 6.13 7.42
C LYS A 380 -10.38 7.09 6.29
N PHE A 381 -9.37 7.88 6.50
CA PHE A 381 -8.78 8.72 5.47
C PHE A 381 -7.31 8.38 5.34
N SER A 382 -6.85 8.09 4.14
CA SER A 382 -5.44 7.90 3.87
C SER A 382 -5.00 8.69 2.66
N VAL A 383 -3.84 9.32 2.78
CA VAL A 383 -3.15 9.98 1.67
C VAL A 383 -1.73 9.48 1.64
N SER A 384 -1.32 8.87 0.53
CA SER A 384 0.10 8.65 0.28
C SER A 384 0.54 9.48 -0.93
N TRP A 385 1.74 10.02 -0.87
CA TRP A 385 2.41 10.62 -2.00
C TRP A 385 3.88 10.23 -2.00
N GLY A 386 4.41 10.06 -3.19
CA GLY A 386 5.80 9.65 -3.36
C GLY A 386 6.45 10.39 -4.52
N LEU A 387 7.76 10.54 -4.42
CA LEU A 387 8.61 11.10 -5.45
C LEU A 387 9.85 10.21 -5.59
N SER A 388 10.17 9.77 -6.79
CA SER A 388 11.40 9.01 -7.04
C SER A 388 12.18 9.57 -8.21
N LEU A 389 13.49 9.59 -8.08
CA LEU A 389 14.44 9.95 -9.10
C LEU A 389 15.22 8.70 -9.50
N GLY A 390 15.23 8.37 -10.77
CA GLY A 390 15.98 7.25 -11.34
C GLY A 390 17.05 7.72 -12.31
N TRP A 391 18.16 7.01 -12.36
CA TRP A 391 19.22 7.16 -13.37
C TRP A 391 19.48 5.84 -14.04
N ASN A 392 19.25 5.78 -15.36
CA ASN A 392 19.35 4.58 -16.17
C ASN A 392 20.53 4.70 -17.16
N PRO A 393 21.76 4.31 -16.78
CA PRO A 393 22.89 4.37 -17.68
C PRO A 393 22.83 3.32 -18.80
N ASN A 394 22.26 2.14 -18.54
CA ASN A 394 22.12 1.04 -19.52
C ASN A 394 20.98 0.11 -19.08
N MET A 395 21.26 -1.18 -18.79
CA MET A 395 20.31 -2.16 -18.26
C MET A 395 19.99 -1.97 -16.77
N PHE A 396 20.73 -1.10 -16.07
CA PHE A 396 20.54 -0.83 -14.65
C PHE A 396 19.88 0.53 -14.45
N THR A 397 18.96 0.61 -13.51
CA THR A 397 18.37 1.87 -13.04
C THR A 397 18.65 2.04 -11.55
N PHE A 398 19.51 2.99 -11.22
CA PHE A 398 19.74 3.43 -9.85
C PHE A 398 18.63 4.41 -9.46
N TYR A 399 18.01 4.22 -8.32
CA TYR A 399 16.93 5.11 -7.90
C TYR A 399 17.02 5.48 -6.42
N VAL A 400 16.49 6.66 -6.12
CA VAL A 400 16.19 7.13 -4.78
C VAL A 400 14.75 7.63 -4.77
N GLY A 401 14.00 7.28 -3.76
CA GLY A 401 12.61 7.67 -3.58
C GLY A 401 12.34 8.17 -2.18
N PHE A 402 11.32 8.98 -2.07
CA PHE A 402 10.71 9.41 -0.82
C PHE A 402 9.22 9.15 -0.93
N GLU A 403 8.65 8.53 0.10
CA GLU A 403 7.20 8.32 0.19
C GLU A 403 6.71 8.78 1.57
N GLN A 404 5.54 9.36 1.60
CA GLN A 404 4.88 9.78 2.82
C GLN A 404 3.46 9.25 2.80
N LEU A 405 3.06 8.58 3.88
CA LEU A 405 1.70 8.09 4.10
C LEU A 405 1.15 8.74 5.36
N TYR A 406 0.03 9.42 5.21
CA TYR A 406 -0.78 9.93 6.31
C TYR A 406 -2.05 9.08 6.45
N LEU A 407 -2.33 8.62 7.68
CA LEU A 407 -3.51 7.86 8.06
C LEU A 407 -4.27 8.62 9.14
N HIS A 408 -5.57 8.71 8.98
CA HIS A 408 -6.48 9.26 9.98
C HIS A 408 -7.73 8.40 10.09
N TYR A 409 -8.05 8.00 11.33
CA TYR A 409 -9.25 7.28 11.66
C TYR A 409 -10.16 8.14 12.55
N TRP A 410 -11.42 8.29 12.19
CA TRP A 410 -12.44 8.84 13.11
C TRP A 410 -12.96 7.70 13.96
N LEU A 411 -12.36 7.55 15.15
CA LEU A 411 -12.67 6.49 16.09
C LEU A 411 -13.65 6.95 17.15
N PRO A 412 -14.54 6.09 17.66
CA PRO A 412 -15.26 6.30 18.90
C PRO A 412 -14.30 6.53 20.05
N ASN A 413 -14.74 7.26 21.10
CA ASN A 413 -13.88 7.56 22.25
C ASN A 413 -13.38 6.28 22.96
N SER A 414 -14.17 5.21 22.94
CA SER A 414 -13.81 3.89 23.47
C SER A 414 -12.59 3.25 22.81
N LEU A 415 -12.34 3.54 21.55
CA LEU A 415 -11.23 2.96 20.78
C LEU A 415 -9.98 3.84 20.72
N LYS A 416 -10.08 5.13 21.03
CA LYS A 416 -8.94 6.07 20.93
C LYS A 416 -7.74 5.72 21.81
N ASN A 417 -7.97 4.98 22.90
CA ASN A 417 -6.90 4.54 23.79
C ASN A 417 -6.11 3.33 23.25
N TYR A 418 -6.68 2.62 22.28
CA TYR A 418 -6.12 1.40 21.73
C TYR A 418 -5.49 1.57 20.35
N PHE A 419 -5.91 2.61 19.60
CA PHE A 419 -5.46 2.85 18.25
C PHE A 419 -4.97 4.27 18.04
N PRO A 420 -3.91 4.43 17.24
CA PRO A 420 -3.56 5.74 16.73
C PRO A 420 -4.66 6.24 15.79
N ASP A 421 -5.34 7.31 16.16
CA ASP A 421 -6.31 7.98 15.29
C ASP A 421 -5.62 8.80 14.20
N ASN A 422 -4.36 9.17 14.40
CA ASN A 422 -3.53 9.91 13.45
C ASN A 422 -2.10 9.35 13.41
N SER A 423 -1.65 8.97 12.23
CA SER A 423 -0.28 8.53 12.03
C SER A 423 0.34 9.06 10.73
N LEU A 424 1.64 9.26 10.75
CA LEU A 424 2.44 9.69 9.62
C LEU A 424 3.63 8.75 9.45
N VAL A 425 3.75 8.18 8.25
CA VAL A 425 4.88 7.36 7.85
C VAL A 425 5.69 8.13 6.82
N ASN A 426 6.97 8.28 7.05
CA ASN A 426 7.92 8.83 6.08
C ASN A 426 8.92 7.73 5.71
N GLU A 427 9.07 7.46 4.44
CA GLU A 427 9.95 6.43 3.89
C GLU A 427 10.96 7.03 2.92
N VAL A 428 12.20 6.64 3.05
CA VAL A 428 13.27 6.90 2.07
C VAL A 428 13.74 5.57 1.52
N LYS A 429 13.62 5.39 0.21
CA LYS A 429 13.97 4.17 -0.51
C LYS A 429 15.13 4.42 -1.45
N LEU A 430 16.04 3.46 -1.54
CA LEU A 430 17.13 3.46 -2.53
C LEU A 430 17.33 2.04 -3.06
N GLY A 431 17.72 1.94 -4.33
CA GLY A 431 17.95 0.63 -4.91
C GLY A 431 18.45 0.68 -6.35
N VAL A 432 18.58 -0.51 -6.89
CA VAL A 432 19.01 -0.76 -8.27
C VAL A 432 18.05 -1.75 -8.91
N LYS A 433 17.42 -1.34 -10.00
CA LYS A 433 16.65 -2.23 -10.88
C LYS A 433 17.48 -2.65 -12.06
N PHE A 434 17.24 -3.85 -12.56
CA PHE A 434 17.79 -4.31 -13.82
C PHE A 434 16.68 -4.99 -14.66
N ASP A 435 16.86 -4.91 -15.99
CA ASP A 435 15.97 -5.53 -16.97
C ASP A 435 16.87 -6.06 -18.10
N ILE A 436 16.84 -7.40 -18.34
CA ILE A 436 17.71 -8.13 -19.26
C ILE A 436 16.88 -9.05 -20.16
#